data_1de9a85f19f64affb472a1b6dac6467b
#
_entry.id   1de9a85f19f64affb472a1b6dac6467b
#
_cell.length_a   1.000
_cell.length_b   1.000
_cell.length_c   1.000
_cell.angle_alpha   90.00
_cell.angle_beta   90.00
_cell.angle_gamma   90.00
#
_symmetry.space_group_name_H-M   'P 1'
#
loop_
_entity.id
_entity.type
_entity.pdbx_description
1 polymer ?
#
loop_
_entity_poly.entity_id
_entity_poly.type
_entity_poly.pdbx_seq_one_letter_code
_entity_poly.pdbx_strand_id
1 'polypeptide(L)'
;MYSARKIQYVLGLVCLLVCTARAGAAQTACNPTWNSTSVYTGGMKVSLNGINYTANFWTQGQSPATNNGGPGSGQPWTSNGPCSGSGGGGGGGGQCASAWNSTSVYTAGMTASVNGVNYQANFWTQGQNPATNNGGPGSGAPWTSIGTCSACTTVPSVPTGLQASGTTSNSTNLSWTASTVAVNCVLTGYTVFKNGVAAGTTSSPNITLTGLSPLTTYTFRVAATDAAGSSAQSASINVTTPNGPPPPPPSAKVFAPYIDMGLTVDWQLTTIQQQSGIKVFTMGFIVGNGGCTPTWGGVGATVANDTLPNGTTILSLVQGVRAAGGDVIISFGGASGTELAQGCSTVSSLQAAYQAVLNKYSVNSSTPVRLDFDIEGGATTDQASITRRNQALKNLKSANPGLVISYTLPVLPTGLVASGVNILNSVKADGLSLDVVNVMAMDYGSANDNGGQMGLSAQQAASNTHNQVVAAGLSASIGVTPMIGINDVNTEIFQLSDAQSLLNFANANSYITRIAMWSVARDNGGCAGQGFASPTCSGISQSNWAFSNIWKPFH
;
A
#
# COMPACT_ATOMS: atom_id res chain seq x y z
N MET A 1 56.83 -5.11 37.90
CA MET A 1 56.44 -4.49 39.17
C MET A 1 54.96 -4.14 39.05
N TYR A 2 54.20 -5.00 39.58
CA TYR A 2 53.13 -4.89 40.58
C TYR A 2 52.36 -3.56 40.61
N SER A 3 51.09 -3.56 40.34
CA SER A 3 50.05 -3.46 41.37
C SER A 3 48.68 -3.76 40.83
N ALA A 4 48.03 -4.80 41.39
CA ALA A 4 46.61 -5.13 41.25
C ALA A 4 45.78 -4.22 42.16
N ARG A 5 44.62 -3.73 41.69
CA ARG A 5 43.58 -3.24 42.60
C ARG A 5 42.29 -4.04 42.33
N LYS A 6 41.89 -4.70 43.39
CA LYS A 6 40.60 -5.38 43.58
C LYS A 6 39.44 -4.37 43.51
N ILE A 7 38.40 -4.69 42.79
CA ILE A 7 37.10 -4.04 42.92
C ILE A 7 36.13 -5.09 43.49
N GLN A 8 35.59 -4.76 44.68
CA GLN A 8 34.61 -5.53 45.43
C GLN A 8 33.26 -5.57 44.68
N TYR A 9 32.69 -6.78 44.57
CA TYR A 9 31.29 -6.98 44.20
C TYR A 9 30.42 -6.63 45.40
N VAL A 10 29.52 -5.63 45.22
CA VAL A 10 28.39 -5.41 46.09
C VAL A 10 27.21 -6.21 45.50
N LEU A 11 26.80 -7.27 46.17
CA LEU A 11 25.59 -8.01 45.88
C LEU A 11 24.37 -7.13 46.25
N GLY A 12 23.74 -6.51 45.25
CA GLY A 12 22.40 -5.94 45.38
C GLY A 12 21.37 -7.00 45.08
N LEU A 13 20.70 -7.48 46.11
CA LEU A 13 19.57 -8.41 46.03
C LEU A 13 18.35 -7.68 45.40
N VAL A 14 18.19 -7.82 44.09
CA VAL A 14 16.95 -7.39 43.40
C VAL A 14 15.94 -8.51 43.50
N CYS A 15 14.93 -8.31 44.38
CA CYS A 15 13.76 -9.16 44.52
C CYS A 15 12.96 -9.11 43.20
N LEU A 16 13.13 -10.09 42.32
CA LEU A 16 12.30 -10.26 41.13
C LEU A 16 10.92 -10.77 41.58
N LEU A 17 9.96 -9.85 41.69
CA LEU A 17 8.54 -10.21 41.72
C LEU A 17 8.19 -10.82 40.34
N VAL A 18 8.21 -12.13 40.25
CA VAL A 18 7.62 -12.85 39.11
C VAL A 18 6.10 -12.72 39.27
N CYS A 19 5.53 -11.72 38.61
CA CYS A 19 4.10 -11.63 38.39
C CYS A 19 3.74 -12.70 37.37
N THR A 20 3.39 -13.90 37.82
CA THR A 20 2.79 -14.93 36.96
C THR A 20 1.41 -14.41 36.56
N ALA A 21 1.33 -13.77 35.39
CA ALA A 21 0.07 -13.60 34.71
C ALA A 21 -0.49 -15.00 34.42
N ARG A 22 -1.45 -15.44 35.25
CA ARG A 22 -2.32 -16.56 34.88
C ARG A 22 -3.00 -16.13 33.59
N ALA A 23 -2.61 -16.75 32.46
CA ALA A 23 -3.41 -16.75 31.27
C ALA A 23 -4.79 -17.29 31.67
N GLY A 24 -5.79 -16.41 31.73
CA GLY A 24 -7.16 -16.82 31.88
C GLY A 24 -7.49 -17.74 30.71
N ALA A 25 -7.68 -19.02 30.95
CA ALA A 25 -8.18 -19.94 29.95
C ALA A 25 -9.48 -19.34 29.39
N ALA A 26 -9.55 -19.17 28.06
CA ALA A 26 -10.77 -18.75 27.40
C ALA A 26 -11.89 -19.70 27.85
N GLN A 27 -12.90 -19.16 28.54
CA GLN A 27 -14.02 -19.98 29.02
C GLN A 27 -14.79 -20.49 27.80
N THR A 28 -14.94 -21.81 27.73
CA THR A 28 -15.67 -22.47 26.66
C THR A 28 -17.16 -22.12 26.73
N ALA A 29 -17.79 -21.79 25.61
CA ALA A 29 -19.23 -21.52 25.55
C ALA A 29 -20.04 -22.74 26.03
N CYS A 30 -21.18 -22.50 26.73
CA CYS A 30 -22.07 -23.60 27.13
C CYS A 30 -22.76 -24.21 25.92
N ASN A 31 -22.78 -25.55 25.87
CA ASN A 31 -23.58 -26.31 24.92
C ASN A 31 -25.09 -26.14 25.22
N PRO A 32 -26.00 -26.60 24.35
CA PRO A 32 -27.44 -26.61 24.62
C PRO A 32 -27.78 -27.25 25.97
N THR A 33 -28.76 -26.69 26.68
CA THR A 33 -29.14 -27.19 28.01
C THR A 33 -29.69 -28.61 27.93
N TRP A 34 -29.24 -29.47 28.86
CA TRP A 34 -29.75 -30.82 28.99
C TRP A 34 -31.25 -30.82 29.33
N ASN A 35 -32.00 -31.78 28.73
CA ASN A 35 -33.42 -31.97 28.97
C ASN A 35 -33.70 -33.46 29.31
N SER A 36 -34.41 -33.73 30.40
CA SER A 36 -34.69 -35.07 30.90
C SER A 36 -35.52 -35.95 29.95
N THR A 37 -36.33 -35.35 29.07
CA THR A 37 -37.19 -36.08 28.12
C THR A 37 -36.50 -36.35 26.77
N SER A 38 -35.39 -35.69 26.53
CA SER A 38 -34.62 -35.87 25.27
C SER A 38 -33.76 -37.12 25.30
N VAL A 39 -33.61 -37.71 24.09
CA VAL A 39 -32.66 -38.80 23.87
C VAL A 39 -31.33 -38.23 23.44
N TYR A 40 -30.25 -38.75 23.99
CA TYR A 40 -28.87 -38.39 23.64
C TYR A 40 -28.09 -39.63 23.22
N THR A 41 -27.33 -39.52 22.16
CA THR A 41 -26.45 -40.63 21.68
C THR A 41 -24.97 -40.24 21.86
N GLY A 42 -24.10 -41.21 21.82
CA GLY A 42 -22.67 -41.01 22.02
C GLY A 42 -22.10 -39.87 21.17
N GLY A 43 -21.36 -38.94 21.81
CA GLY A 43 -20.80 -37.75 21.20
C GLY A 43 -21.67 -36.47 21.28
N MET A 44 -22.96 -36.56 21.61
CA MET A 44 -23.83 -35.40 21.78
C MET A 44 -23.41 -34.57 23.00
N LYS A 45 -23.43 -33.26 22.85
CA LYS A 45 -22.96 -32.31 23.87
C LYS A 45 -24.12 -31.52 24.46
N VAL A 46 -24.12 -31.37 25.77
CA VAL A 46 -25.10 -30.57 26.51
C VAL A 46 -24.44 -29.76 27.60
N SER A 47 -25.15 -28.83 28.18
CA SER A 47 -24.76 -28.15 29.45
C SER A 47 -25.81 -28.31 30.52
N LEU A 48 -25.38 -28.40 31.77
CA LEU A 48 -26.24 -28.35 32.94
C LEU A 48 -25.50 -27.68 34.10
N ASN A 49 -26.14 -26.70 34.75
CA ASN A 49 -25.57 -25.97 35.87
C ASN A 49 -24.19 -25.32 35.58
N GLY A 50 -24.01 -24.77 34.37
CA GLY A 50 -22.75 -24.11 33.99
C GLY A 50 -21.58 -25.08 33.70
N ILE A 51 -21.85 -26.35 33.48
CA ILE A 51 -20.87 -27.37 33.12
C ILE A 51 -21.28 -28.00 31.78
N ASN A 52 -20.34 -28.13 30.87
CA ASN A 52 -20.52 -28.88 29.60
C ASN A 52 -20.33 -30.38 29.84
N TYR A 53 -21.14 -31.19 29.17
CA TYR A 53 -21.07 -32.65 29.18
C TYR A 53 -21.13 -33.23 27.78
N THR A 54 -20.53 -34.41 27.58
CA THR A 54 -20.67 -35.20 26.36
C THR A 54 -21.31 -36.53 26.70
N ALA A 55 -22.33 -36.95 25.95
CA ALA A 55 -22.92 -38.29 26.09
C ALA A 55 -21.90 -39.35 25.64
N ASN A 56 -21.69 -40.41 26.45
CA ASN A 56 -20.78 -41.49 26.13
C ASN A 56 -21.44 -42.55 25.23
N PHE A 57 -22.75 -42.73 25.41
CA PHE A 57 -23.57 -43.67 24.65
C PHE A 57 -25.03 -43.21 24.71
N TRP A 58 -25.97 -44.01 24.22
CA TRP A 58 -27.40 -43.71 24.26
C TRP A 58 -27.89 -43.53 25.69
N THR A 59 -28.55 -42.41 25.99
CA THR A 59 -29.11 -42.11 27.30
C THR A 59 -30.36 -41.23 27.18
N GLN A 60 -31.35 -41.45 28.12
CA GLN A 60 -32.54 -40.62 28.27
C GLN A 60 -32.93 -40.57 29.78
N GLY A 61 -33.30 -39.40 30.28
CA GLY A 61 -33.69 -39.21 31.67
C GLY A 61 -32.56 -39.22 32.70
N GLN A 62 -31.35 -39.62 32.33
CA GLN A 62 -30.19 -39.69 33.22
C GLN A 62 -29.47 -38.35 33.25
N SER A 63 -29.59 -37.62 34.36
CA SER A 63 -28.98 -36.28 34.51
C SER A 63 -27.47 -36.31 34.44
N PRO A 64 -26.83 -35.47 33.60
CA PRO A 64 -25.36 -35.38 33.54
C PRO A 64 -24.72 -34.93 34.86
N ALA A 65 -25.46 -34.21 35.73
CA ALA A 65 -24.91 -33.76 37.01
C ALA A 65 -24.67 -34.93 37.99
N THR A 66 -25.46 -36.00 37.91
CA THR A 66 -25.41 -37.15 38.83
C THR A 66 -24.95 -38.45 38.17
N ASN A 67 -24.92 -38.54 36.86
CA ASN A 67 -24.59 -39.73 36.10
C ASN A 67 -23.40 -39.46 35.15
N ASN A 68 -22.34 -38.82 35.67
CA ASN A 68 -21.14 -38.53 34.90
C ASN A 68 -19.92 -39.24 35.50
N GLY A 69 -18.97 -39.59 34.61
CA GLY A 69 -17.69 -40.21 34.95
C GLY A 69 -16.71 -40.05 33.78
N GLY A 70 -15.44 -40.40 34.02
CA GLY A 70 -14.43 -40.36 32.99
C GLY A 70 -14.67 -41.41 31.88
N PRO A 71 -13.96 -41.34 30.76
CA PRO A 71 -14.02 -42.35 29.70
C PRO A 71 -13.80 -43.78 30.26
N GLY A 72 -14.69 -44.70 29.91
CA GLY A 72 -14.63 -46.10 30.41
C GLY A 72 -15.28 -46.33 31.78
N SER A 73 -15.87 -45.32 32.44
CA SER A 73 -16.52 -45.47 33.75
C SER A 73 -17.89 -46.18 33.72
N GLY A 74 -18.41 -46.43 32.53
CA GLY A 74 -19.75 -46.98 32.35
C GLY A 74 -20.87 -45.95 32.61
N GLN A 75 -20.54 -44.71 32.93
CA GLN A 75 -21.51 -43.61 33.12
C GLN A 75 -21.93 -43.02 31.78
N PRO A 76 -23.22 -42.62 31.64
CA PRO A 76 -23.71 -42.09 30.34
C PRO A 76 -23.14 -40.72 29.93
N TRP A 77 -22.50 -39.99 30.88
CA TRP A 77 -21.96 -38.67 30.59
C TRP A 77 -20.51 -38.50 31.03
N THR A 78 -19.78 -37.72 30.27
CA THR A 78 -18.42 -37.23 30.63
C THR A 78 -18.51 -35.70 30.81
N SER A 79 -18.04 -35.20 31.99
CA SER A 79 -17.92 -33.77 32.23
C SER A 79 -16.75 -33.18 31.43
N ASN A 80 -17.01 -32.08 30.74
CA ASN A 80 -16.01 -31.34 29.92
C ASN A 80 -15.57 -30.03 30.59
N GLY A 81 -15.96 -29.82 31.87
CA GLY A 81 -15.55 -28.67 32.64
C GLY A 81 -16.51 -27.48 32.54
N PRO A 82 -16.24 -26.41 33.33
CA PRO A 82 -17.11 -25.26 33.42
C PRO A 82 -17.22 -24.50 32.10
N CYS A 83 -18.41 -23.99 31.81
CA CYS A 83 -18.70 -23.14 30.66
C CYS A 83 -19.31 -21.81 31.13
N SER A 84 -19.10 -20.76 30.35
CA SER A 84 -19.70 -19.46 30.53
C SER A 84 -20.50 -19.06 29.30
N GLY A 85 -21.76 -18.89 29.49
CA GLY A 85 -22.73 -18.50 28.49
C GLY A 85 -24.08 -19.09 28.86
N SER A 86 -25.11 -18.27 28.97
CA SER A 86 -26.42 -18.68 29.48
C SER A 86 -27.08 -19.75 28.63
N GLY A 87 -26.96 -21.01 29.04
CA GLY A 87 -27.95 -22.04 28.76
C GLY A 87 -29.17 -21.74 29.61
N GLY A 88 -30.06 -20.86 29.14
CA GLY A 88 -31.15 -20.31 29.90
C GLY A 88 -32.32 -21.30 30.02
N GLY A 89 -32.72 -21.55 31.24
CA GLY A 89 -34.08 -21.83 31.57
C GLY A 89 -34.64 -20.65 32.38
N GLY A 90 -35.61 -19.94 31.85
CA GLY A 90 -36.44 -19.00 32.62
C GLY A 90 -36.41 -17.55 32.18
N GLY A 91 -37.38 -17.12 31.38
CA GLY A 91 -38.00 -15.81 31.44
C GLY A 91 -37.15 -14.57 31.24
N GLY A 92 -36.60 -14.40 30.02
CA GLY A 92 -36.05 -13.12 29.58
C GLY A 92 -35.82 -13.25 28.09
N GLY A 93 -36.66 -12.64 27.24
CA GLY A 93 -36.66 -12.81 25.80
C GLY A 93 -35.32 -12.40 25.20
N GLY A 94 -34.52 -13.35 24.72
CA GLY A 94 -33.38 -13.11 23.85
C GLY A 94 -33.81 -12.45 22.54
N GLN A 95 -32.83 -12.01 21.75
CA GLN A 95 -33.09 -11.41 20.45
C GLN A 95 -33.88 -12.37 19.54
N CYS A 96 -34.90 -11.83 18.83
CA CYS A 96 -35.60 -12.60 17.81
C CYS A 96 -34.67 -12.89 16.63
N ALA A 97 -34.67 -14.13 16.18
CA ALA A 97 -34.12 -14.51 14.88
C ALA A 97 -34.84 -13.71 13.77
N SER A 98 -34.29 -13.74 12.56
CA SER A 98 -34.94 -13.13 11.39
C SER A 98 -36.39 -13.60 11.29
N ALA A 99 -37.28 -12.71 10.91
CA ALA A 99 -38.70 -13.06 10.70
C ALA A 99 -38.80 -14.19 9.68
N TRP A 100 -39.67 -15.19 9.97
CA TRP A 100 -39.92 -16.26 9.06
C TRP A 100 -40.54 -15.73 7.73
N ASN A 101 -40.08 -16.30 6.63
CA ASN A 101 -40.56 -15.95 5.29
C ASN A 101 -41.01 -17.22 4.57
N SER A 102 -42.21 -17.23 4.04
CA SER A 102 -42.81 -18.39 3.37
C SER A 102 -42.09 -18.82 2.08
N THR A 103 -41.36 -17.93 1.44
CA THR A 103 -40.63 -18.23 0.20
C THR A 103 -39.18 -18.67 0.47
N SER A 104 -38.69 -18.49 1.66
CA SER A 104 -37.33 -18.89 2.04
C SER A 104 -37.23 -20.38 2.36
N VAL A 105 -36.11 -20.97 1.98
CA VAL A 105 -35.76 -22.35 2.37
C VAL A 105 -35.04 -22.31 3.70
N TYR A 106 -35.41 -23.20 4.62
CA TYR A 106 -34.75 -23.42 5.90
C TYR A 106 -34.26 -24.86 5.97
N THR A 107 -33.01 -25.07 6.39
CA THR A 107 -32.44 -26.39 6.60
C THR A 107 -32.24 -26.65 8.10
N ALA A 108 -32.01 -27.89 8.49
CA ALA A 108 -31.83 -28.28 9.87
C ALA A 108 -30.83 -27.36 10.63
N GLY A 109 -31.25 -26.84 11.78
CA GLY A 109 -30.47 -25.92 12.59
C GLY A 109 -30.68 -24.44 12.31
N MET A 110 -31.24 -24.04 11.16
CA MET A 110 -31.56 -22.65 10.87
C MET A 110 -32.72 -22.16 11.76
N THR A 111 -32.68 -20.89 12.13
CA THR A 111 -33.65 -20.27 13.02
C THR A 111 -34.51 -19.21 12.31
N ALA A 112 -35.74 -19.09 12.74
CA ALA A 112 -36.65 -18.02 12.34
C ALA A 112 -37.56 -17.62 13.52
N SER A 113 -38.10 -16.41 13.48
CA SER A 113 -39.04 -15.95 14.51
C SER A 113 -40.45 -15.71 13.93
N VAL A 114 -41.47 -16.02 14.72
CA VAL A 114 -42.89 -15.69 14.46
C VAL A 114 -43.54 -15.28 15.77
N ASN A 115 -44.22 -14.13 15.79
CA ASN A 115 -45.01 -13.63 16.93
C ASN A 115 -44.26 -13.63 18.24
N GLY A 116 -43.00 -13.23 18.26
CA GLY A 116 -42.16 -13.14 19.47
C GLY A 116 -41.71 -14.49 20.01
N VAL A 117 -41.67 -15.53 19.18
CA VAL A 117 -41.10 -16.84 19.49
C VAL A 117 -40.07 -17.22 18.45
N ASN A 118 -38.92 -17.68 18.88
CA ASN A 118 -37.90 -18.25 18.03
C ASN A 118 -38.15 -19.74 17.81
N TYR A 119 -37.95 -20.18 16.58
CA TYR A 119 -38.07 -21.56 16.13
C TYR A 119 -36.80 -22.00 15.43
N GLN A 120 -36.46 -23.26 15.57
CA GLN A 120 -35.36 -23.92 14.84
C GLN A 120 -35.94 -24.97 13.90
N ALA A 121 -35.45 -24.95 12.65
CA ALA A 121 -35.81 -25.97 11.66
C ALA A 121 -35.18 -27.31 12.02
N ASN A 122 -35.99 -28.38 12.02
CA ASN A 122 -35.53 -29.74 12.33
C ASN A 122 -34.93 -30.42 11.09
N PHE A 123 -35.39 -30.07 9.91
CA PHE A 123 -34.95 -30.56 8.61
C PHE A 123 -35.31 -29.52 7.54
N TRP A 124 -35.08 -29.86 6.28
CA TRP A 124 -35.44 -28.97 5.16
C TRP A 124 -36.92 -28.64 5.15
N THR A 125 -37.27 -27.36 5.11
CA THR A 125 -38.65 -26.87 5.08
C THR A 125 -38.78 -25.58 4.30
N GLN A 126 -39.90 -25.40 3.59
CA GLN A 126 -40.28 -24.18 2.87
C GLN A 126 -41.80 -24.02 2.93
N GLY A 127 -42.29 -22.81 3.14
CA GLY A 127 -43.74 -22.53 3.18
C GLY A 127 -44.47 -22.98 4.44
N GLN A 128 -43.84 -23.75 5.33
CA GLN A 128 -44.45 -24.27 6.56
C GLN A 128 -44.21 -23.28 7.71
N ASN A 129 -45.27 -22.58 8.12
CA ASN A 129 -45.19 -21.57 9.18
C ASN A 129 -44.80 -22.21 10.53
N PRO A 130 -43.70 -21.75 11.19
CA PRO A 130 -43.25 -22.30 12.46
C PRO A 130 -44.29 -22.28 13.59
N ALA A 131 -45.12 -21.24 13.65
CA ALA A 131 -46.12 -21.11 14.71
C ALA A 131 -47.21 -22.20 14.66
N THR A 132 -47.46 -22.78 13.47
CA THR A 132 -48.50 -23.81 13.25
C THR A 132 -47.94 -25.20 12.93
N ASN A 133 -46.65 -25.28 12.58
CA ASN A 133 -45.99 -26.52 12.15
C ASN A 133 -44.81 -26.84 13.08
N ASN A 134 -44.92 -26.64 14.38
CA ASN A 134 -43.87 -26.93 15.35
C ASN A 134 -44.29 -28.11 16.26
N GLY A 135 -43.23 -28.79 16.76
CA GLY A 135 -43.38 -29.90 17.72
C GLY A 135 -42.04 -30.18 18.38
N GLY A 136 -42.06 -30.96 19.46
CA GLY A 136 -40.84 -31.38 20.13
C GLY A 136 -39.94 -32.28 19.26
N PRO A 137 -38.68 -32.54 19.66
CA PRO A 137 -37.82 -33.46 18.97
C PRO A 137 -38.44 -34.83 18.78
N GLY A 138 -38.45 -35.36 17.56
CA GLY A 138 -39.04 -36.64 17.22
C GLY A 138 -40.53 -36.59 16.85
N SER A 139 -41.19 -35.43 16.88
CA SER A 139 -42.61 -35.24 16.49
C SER A 139 -42.86 -35.33 14.98
N GLY A 140 -41.82 -35.30 14.16
CA GLY A 140 -41.92 -35.17 12.71
C GLY A 140 -42.26 -33.76 12.21
N ALA A 141 -42.50 -32.80 13.12
CA ALA A 141 -42.74 -31.42 12.76
C ALA A 141 -41.50 -30.73 12.21
N PRO A 142 -41.61 -29.85 11.20
CA PRO A 142 -40.46 -29.20 10.59
C PRO A 142 -39.77 -28.17 11.52
N TRP A 143 -40.46 -27.72 12.56
CA TRP A 143 -39.94 -26.70 13.48
C TRP A 143 -40.04 -27.16 14.93
N THR A 144 -39.06 -26.69 15.73
CA THR A 144 -39.09 -26.78 17.20
C THR A 144 -39.06 -25.36 17.78
N SER A 145 -40.01 -25.04 18.67
CA SER A 145 -39.96 -23.78 19.43
C SER A 145 -38.74 -23.79 20.38
N ILE A 146 -37.92 -22.73 20.32
CA ILE A 146 -36.73 -22.60 21.16
C ILE A 146 -36.83 -21.45 22.19
N GLY A 147 -38.05 -20.89 22.36
CA GLY A 147 -38.36 -19.92 23.42
C GLY A 147 -38.86 -18.58 22.90
N THR A 148 -39.40 -17.78 23.81
CA THR A 148 -39.83 -16.41 23.51
C THR A 148 -38.68 -15.50 23.20
N CYS A 149 -38.89 -14.53 22.32
CA CYS A 149 -37.92 -13.52 21.98
C CYS A 149 -38.55 -12.13 21.97
N SER A 150 -37.74 -11.11 22.15
CA SER A 150 -38.13 -9.71 21.96
C SER A 150 -37.33 -9.09 20.84
N ALA A 151 -37.99 -8.29 20.00
CA ALA A 151 -37.29 -7.54 18.97
C ALA A 151 -36.28 -6.57 19.59
N CYS A 152 -35.12 -6.44 18.99
CA CYS A 152 -34.16 -5.39 19.34
C CYS A 152 -34.72 -4.05 18.84
N THR A 153 -35.08 -3.17 19.75
CA THR A 153 -35.70 -1.86 19.45
C THR A 153 -34.88 -0.68 19.99
N THR A 154 -33.81 -0.96 20.71
CA THR A 154 -32.97 0.07 21.34
C THR A 154 -31.59 0.00 20.73
N VAL A 155 -31.17 1.07 20.08
CA VAL A 155 -29.81 1.18 19.50
C VAL A 155 -28.72 1.08 20.58
N PRO A 156 -27.49 0.66 20.22
CA PRO A 156 -26.38 0.54 21.16
C PRO A 156 -26.04 1.86 21.86
N SER A 157 -25.38 1.77 23.01
CA SER A 157 -24.78 2.95 23.63
C SER A 157 -23.72 3.58 22.71
N VAL A 158 -23.57 4.90 22.81
CA VAL A 158 -22.53 5.62 22.05
C VAL A 158 -21.14 5.12 22.46
N PRO A 159 -20.24 4.78 21.52
CA PRO A 159 -18.85 4.45 21.84
C PRO A 159 -18.16 5.59 22.58
N THR A 160 -17.40 5.29 23.63
CA THR A 160 -16.67 6.27 24.43
C THR A 160 -15.18 5.98 24.47
N GLY A 161 -14.36 6.94 24.92
CA GLY A 161 -12.92 6.72 25.05
C GLY A 161 -12.20 6.50 23.71
N LEU A 162 -12.73 7.07 22.60
CA LEU A 162 -12.05 7.00 21.31
C LEU A 162 -10.66 7.63 21.43
N GLN A 163 -9.65 6.90 21.02
CA GLN A 163 -8.25 7.34 21.03
C GLN A 163 -7.49 6.79 19.84
N ALA A 164 -6.40 7.46 19.50
CA ALA A 164 -5.49 7.05 18.42
C ALA A 164 -4.14 6.63 19.01
N SER A 165 -3.51 5.64 18.38
CA SER A 165 -2.17 5.18 18.73
C SER A 165 -1.44 4.68 17.49
N GLY A 166 -0.10 4.60 17.54
CA GLY A 166 0.70 4.09 16.44
C GLY A 166 0.49 4.87 15.13
N THR A 167 0.21 6.18 15.23
CA THR A 167 -0.01 7.02 14.07
C THR A 167 1.28 7.16 13.27
N THR A 168 1.23 6.75 12.01
CA THR A 168 2.29 6.93 11.01
C THR A 168 1.88 8.01 10.00
N SER A 169 2.74 8.28 9.04
CA SER A 169 2.44 9.24 7.97
C SER A 169 1.24 8.86 7.09
N ASN A 170 0.86 7.58 7.08
CA ASN A 170 -0.21 7.07 6.21
C ASN A 170 -1.23 6.16 6.90
N SER A 171 -1.13 5.98 8.21
CA SER A 171 -2.04 5.12 8.97
C SER A 171 -2.20 5.57 10.42
N THR A 172 -3.27 5.12 11.08
CA THR A 172 -3.48 5.26 12.53
C THR A 172 -4.30 4.10 13.05
N ASN A 173 -4.01 3.65 14.27
CA ASN A 173 -4.83 2.70 15.00
C ASN A 173 -5.81 3.48 15.86
N LEU A 174 -7.09 3.20 15.70
CA LEU A 174 -8.15 3.74 16.55
C LEU A 174 -8.65 2.65 17.47
N SER A 175 -8.92 3.00 18.73
CA SER A 175 -9.53 2.13 19.73
C SER A 175 -10.52 2.92 20.59
N TRP A 176 -11.52 2.22 21.13
CA TRP A 176 -12.56 2.82 21.94
C TRP A 176 -13.12 1.81 22.96
N THR A 177 -13.87 2.30 23.91
CA THR A 177 -14.61 1.43 24.85
C THR A 177 -15.81 0.81 24.12
N ALA A 178 -15.94 -0.51 24.21
CA ALA A 178 -17.02 -1.24 23.58
C ALA A 178 -18.40 -0.73 24.05
N SER A 179 -19.32 -0.58 23.09
CA SER A 179 -20.70 -0.19 23.38
C SER A 179 -21.47 -1.31 24.06
N THR A 180 -22.38 -0.95 24.94
CA THR A 180 -23.35 -1.86 25.54
C THR A 180 -24.62 -1.90 24.69
N VAL A 181 -25.28 -3.05 24.70
CA VAL A 181 -26.58 -3.26 24.03
C VAL A 181 -27.60 -3.72 25.03
N ALA A 182 -28.90 -3.56 24.73
CA ALA A 182 -29.98 -4.11 25.53
C ALA A 182 -29.92 -5.66 25.54
N VAL A 183 -30.50 -6.30 26.56
CA VAL A 183 -30.46 -7.76 26.77
C VAL A 183 -30.96 -8.57 25.55
N ASN A 184 -31.84 -7.99 24.76
CA ASN A 184 -32.44 -8.59 23.55
C ASN A 184 -31.78 -8.12 22.24
N CYS A 185 -30.66 -7.42 22.31
CA CYS A 185 -29.91 -6.92 21.18
C CYS A 185 -28.51 -7.58 21.10
N VAL A 186 -27.97 -7.68 19.92
CA VAL A 186 -26.59 -8.15 19.67
C VAL A 186 -25.87 -7.08 18.86
N LEU A 187 -24.73 -6.64 19.35
CA LEU A 187 -23.89 -5.69 18.63
C LEU A 187 -23.39 -6.34 17.33
N THR A 188 -23.68 -5.72 16.19
CA THR A 188 -23.25 -6.22 14.87
C THR A 188 -21.93 -5.62 14.42
N GLY A 189 -21.51 -4.47 14.96
CA GLY A 189 -20.23 -3.85 14.67
C GLY A 189 -20.19 -2.35 14.91
N TYR A 190 -19.18 -1.73 14.34
CA TYR A 190 -18.91 -0.30 14.40
C TYR A 190 -18.63 0.26 13.01
N THR A 191 -19.02 1.51 12.80
CA THR A 191 -18.63 2.32 11.63
C THR A 191 -17.76 3.46 12.11
N VAL A 192 -16.57 3.59 11.51
CA VAL A 192 -15.63 4.70 11.76
C VAL A 192 -15.81 5.75 10.67
N PHE A 193 -15.87 7.01 11.10
CA PHE A 193 -16.00 8.17 10.22
C PHE A 193 -14.68 8.97 10.23
N LYS A 194 -14.24 9.37 9.05
CA LYS A 194 -13.09 10.26 8.80
C LYS A 194 -13.60 11.54 8.14
N ASN A 195 -13.42 12.68 8.79
CA ASN A 195 -13.92 13.98 8.31
C ASN A 195 -15.43 13.96 7.98
N GLY A 196 -16.21 13.22 8.77
CA GLY A 196 -17.66 13.09 8.61
C GLY A 196 -18.12 12.02 7.60
N VAL A 197 -17.21 11.40 6.86
CA VAL A 197 -17.52 10.34 5.88
C VAL A 197 -17.13 8.97 6.45
N ALA A 198 -17.96 7.94 6.19
CA ALA A 198 -17.63 6.56 6.60
C ALA A 198 -16.32 6.11 5.93
N ALA A 199 -15.38 5.62 6.75
CA ALA A 199 -14.04 5.26 6.32
C ALA A 199 -13.66 3.81 6.60
N GLY A 200 -14.47 3.08 7.39
CA GLY A 200 -14.25 1.67 7.67
C GLY A 200 -15.28 1.11 8.64
N THR A 201 -15.41 -0.21 8.65
CA THR A 201 -16.26 -0.96 9.57
C THR A 201 -15.46 -2.05 10.26
N THR A 202 -15.84 -2.42 11.48
CA THR A 202 -15.21 -3.48 12.26
C THR A 202 -16.19 -4.10 13.24
N SER A 203 -16.01 -5.37 13.57
CA SER A 203 -16.73 -6.04 14.66
C SER A 203 -16.06 -5.86 16.04
N SER A 204 -14.82 -5.39 16.06
CA SER A 204 -14.03 -5.17 17.28
C SER A 204 -13.99 -3.68 17.68
N PRO A 205 -13.76 -3.34 18.96
CA PRO A 205 -13.67 -1.95 19.40
C PRO A 205 -12.32 -1.28 19.03
N ASN A 206 -11.77 -1.64 17.88
CA ASN A 206 -10.56 -1.07 17.30
C ASN A 206 -10.53 -1.27 15.80
N ILE A 207 -9.76 -0.45 15.10
CA ILE A 207 -9.48 -0.57 13.66
C ILE A 207 -8.17 0.13 13.33
N THR A 208 -7.44 -0.39 12.33
CA THR A 208 -6.35 0.33 11.67
C THR A 208 -6.87 0.98 10.41
N LEU A 209 -6.77 2.29 10.31
CA LEU A 209 -7.06 3.04 9.09
C LEU A 209 -5.75 3.32 8.36
N THR A 210 -5.74 3.02 7.07
CA THR A 210 -4.61 3.24 6.14
C THR A 210 -5.00 4.23 5.05
N GLY A 211 -4.06 4.62 4.19
CA GLY A 211 -4.32 5.56 3.09
C GLY A 211 -4.55 6.99 3.58
N LEU A 212 -3.98 7.36 4.72
CA LEU A 212 -3.93 8.74 5.19
C LEU A 212 -2.79 9.49 4.48
N SER A 213 -2.95 10.80 4.28
CA SER A 213 -1.89 11.67 3.76
C SER A 213 -1.00 12.18 4.90
N PRO A 214 0.32 12.33 4.69
CA PRO A 214 1.21 12.95 5.67
C PRO A 214 0.81 14.39 6.03
N LEU A 215 1.24 14.86 7.19
CA LEU A 215 1.02 16.23 7.70
C LEU A 215 -0.43 16.71 7.61
N THR A 216 -1.37 15.76 7.66
CA THR A 216 -2.80 16.05 7.49
C THR A 216 -3.54 15.76 8.79
N THR A 217 -4.35 16.71 9.24
CA THR A 217 -5.22 16.51 10.40
C THR A 217 -6.56 15.93 9.96
N TYR A 218 -6.90 14.80 10.55
CA TYR A 218 -8.18 14.12 10.34
C TYR A 218 -9.01 14.16 11.61
N THR A 219 -10.32 14.36 11.48
CA THR A 219 -11.28 14.23 12.56
C THR A 219 -11.94 12.85 12.49
N PHE A 220 -11.83 12.05 13.56
CA PHE A 220 -12.44 10.71 13.65
C PHE A 220 -13.58 10.67 14.63
N ARG A 221 -14.60 9.85 14.31
CA ARG A 221 -15.74 9.49 15.16
C ARG A 221 -16.12 8.04 14.91
N VAL A 222 -16.85 7.43 15.84
CA VAL A 222 -17.30 6.03 15.74
C VAL A 222 -18.76 5.94 16.15
N ALA A 223 -19.55 5.12 15.46
CA ALA A 223 -20.89 4.71 15.86
C ALA A 223 -20.96 3.19 15.95
N ALA A 224 -21.73 2.68 16.91
CA ALA A 224 -22.02 1.27 17.09
C ALA A 224 -23.34 0.91 16.38
N THR A 225 -23.48 -0.32 15.90
CA THR A 225 -24.67 -0.77 15.16
C THR A 225 -25.15 -2.10 15.68
N ASP A 226 -26.47 -2.24 15.80
CA ASP A 226 -27.19 -3.50 16.04
C ASP A 226 -28.43 -3.60 15.13
N ALA A 227 -29.33 -4.54 15.45
CA ALA A 227 -30.55 -4.73 14.66
C ALA A 227 -31.59 -3.58 14.80
N ALA A 228 -31.50 -2.77 15.85
CA ALA A 228 -32.36 -1.59 16.04
C ALA A 228 -31.83 -0.37 15.26
N GLY A 229 -30.57 -0.41 14.82
CA GLY A 229 -29.93 0.68 14.09
C GLY A 229 -28.57 1.08 14.65
N SER A 230 -28.12 2.28 14.30
CA SER A 230 -26.84 2.81 14.76
C SER A 230 -27.01 3.80 15.90
N SER A 231 -26.06 3.77 16.83
CA SER A 231 -25.95 4.78 17.88
C SER A 231 -25.63 6.16 17.31
N ALA A 232 -25.74 7.20 18.11
CA ALA A 232 -25.09 8.47 17.80
C ALA A 232 -23.57 8.26 17.69
N GLN A 233 -22.89 9.17 16.95
CA GLN A 233 -21.43 9.15 16.84
C GLN A 233 -20.76 9.57 18.15
N SER A 234 -19.61 9.00 18.46
CA SER A 234 -18.77 9.36 19.60
C SER A 234 -18.35 10.84 19.57
N ALA A 235 -17.81 11.32 20.69
CA ALA A 235 -16.98 12.53 20.66
C ALA A 235 -15.88 12.37 19.62
N SER A 236 -15.53 13.48 18.96
CA SER A 236 -14.47 13.49 17.95
C SER A 236 -13.08 13.55 18.57
N ILE A 237 -12.12 12.93 17.89
CA ILE A 237 -10.70 13.20 18.13
C ILE A 237 -10.06 13.74 16.84
N ASN A 238 -9.08 14.61 17.00
CA ASN A 238 -8.25 15.07 15.90
C ASN A 238 -6.91 14.32 15.95
N VAL A 239 -6.51 13.75 14.82
CA VAL A 239 -5.25 13.03 14.67
C VAL A 239 -4.50 13.67 13.51
N THR A 240 -3.32 14.20 13.79
CA THR A 240 -2.42 14.71 12.76
C THR A 240 -1.38 13.65 12.44
N THR A 241 -1.33 13.22 11.18
CA THR A 241 -0.29 12.31 10.72
C THR A 241 1.07 13.01 10.71
N PRO A 242 2.13 12.39 11.21
CA PRO A 242 3.48 12.94 11.13
C PRO A 242 3.95 13.02 9.68
N ASN A 243 5.06 13.72 9.47
CA ASN A 243 5.80 13.62 8.21
C ASN A 243 6.19 12.15 7.97
N GLY A 244 6.22 11.74 6.70
CA GLY A 244 6.75 10.41 6.33
C GLY A 244 8.20 10.25 6.81
N PRO A 245 8.71 9.02 6.90
CA PRO A 245 10.12 8.84 7.13
C PRO A 245 10.87 9.64 6.06
N PRO A 246 11.96 10.34 6.43
CA PRO A 246 12.76 11.04 5.44
C PRO A 246 13.15 10.02 4.35
N PRO A 247 13.15 10.41 3.07
CA PRO A 247 13.77 9.59 2.04
C PRO A 247 15.18 9.20 2.50
N PRO A 248 15.67 8.03 2.14
CA PRO A 248 17.03 7.65 2.50
C PRO A 248 17.98 8.78 2.10
N PRO A 249 18.98 9.11 2.94
CA PRO A 249 19.98 10.11 2.58
C PRO A 249 20.51 9.73 1.19
N PRO A 250 20.77 10.71 0.32
CA PRO A 250 21.20 10.43 -1.03
C PRO A 250 22.44 9.54 -0.95
N SER A 251 22.25 8.26 -1.19
CA SER A 251 23.36 7.39 -1.50
C SER A 251 24.00 7.97 -2.76
N ALA A 252 25.32 7.89 -2.87
CA ALA A 252 26.00 8.33 -4.08
C ALA A 252 25.43 7.63 -5.34
N LYS A 253 24.74 6.52 -5.16
CA LYS A 253 24.12 5.70 -6.19
C LYS A 253 22.59 5.65 -6.02
N VAL A 254 21.84 5.58 -7.14
CA VAL A 254 20.36 5.48 -7.12
C VAL A 254 19.81 4.74 -8.32
N PHE A 255 18.87 3.82 -8.08
CA PHE A 255 17.98 3.29 -9.11
C PHE A 255 16.73 4.17 -9.17
N ALA A 256 16.51 4.86 -10.30
CA ALA A 256 15.44 5.84 -10.47
C ALA A 256 14.77 5.71 -11.86
N PRO A 257 13.98 4.64 -12.10
CA PRO A 257 13.35 4.39 -13.39
C PRO A 257 12.30 5.44 -13.75
N TYR A 258 12.04 5.59 -15.05
CA TYR A 258 11.07 6.54 -15.57
C TYR A 258 9.63 6.03 -15.43
N ILE A 259 8.77 6.94 -15.03
CA ILE A 259 7.32 6.87 -15.06
C ILE A 259 6.83 7.79 -16.18
N ASP A 260 6.04 7.28 -17.11
CA ASP A 260 5.38 8.09 -18.12
C ASP A 260 4.01 8.56 -17.63
N MET A 261 3.93 9.82 -17.25
CA MET A 261 2.67 10.42 -16.77
C MET A 261 1.56 10.49 -17.83
N GLY A 262 1.89 10.27 -19.11
CA GLY A 262 0.92 10.09 -20.17
C GLY A 262 0.17 8.75 -20.12
N LEU A 263 0.68 7.77 -19.37
CA LEU A 263 0.08 6.44 -19.24
C LEU A 263 -0.75 6.32 -17.97
N THR A 264 -2.02 5.94 -18.11
CA THR A 264 -2.93 5.78 -16.96
C THR A 264 -2.51 4.68 -15.99
N VAL A 265 -1.80 3.66 -16.48
CA VAL A 265 -1.26 2.56 -15.65
C VAL A 265 -0.21 3.05 -14.66
N ASP A 266 0.47 4.15 -14.96
CA ASP A 266 1.51 4.76 -14.13
C ASP A 266 0.96 5.68 -13.03
N TRP A 267 -0.34 5.99 -13.02
CA TRP A 267 -0.95 6.85 -11.99
C TRP A 267 -1.16 6.17 -10.64
N GLN A 268 -0.69 4.93 -10.47
CA GLN A 268 -0.78 4.15 -9.24
C GLN A 268 0.58 4.03 -8.53
N LEU A 269 1.35 5.12 -8.44
CA LEU A 269 2.75 5.12 -8.00
C LEU A 269 2.97 4.40 -6.66
N THR A 270 2.10 4.59 -5.68
CA THR A 270 2.23 3.94 -4.36
C THR A 270 2.06 2.41 -4.46
N THR A 271 1.12 1.96 -5.30
CA THR A 271 0.92 0.52 -5.56
C THR A 271 2.13 -0.06 -6.30
N ILE A 272 2.62 0.64 -7.32
CA ILE A 272 3.83 0.27 -8.07
C ILE A 272 5.02 0.17 -7.11
N GLN A 273 5.22 1.15 -6.23
CA GLN A 273 6.27 1.16 -5.23
C GLN A 273 6.20 -0.05 -4.29
N GLN A 274 5.00 -0.37 -3.80
CA GLN A 274 4.77 -1.51 -2.91
C GLN A 274 5.08 -2.85 -3.59
N GLN A 275 4.68 -3.01 -4.84
CA GLN A 275 4.84 -4.25 -5.59
C GLN A 275 6.27 -4.45 -6.10
N SER A 276 6.91 -3.40 -6.60
CA SER A 276 8.25 -3.46 -7.20
C SER A 276 9.39 -3.31 -6.18
N GLY A 277 9.14 -2.58 -5.09
CA GLY A 277 10.16 -2.18 -4.13
C GLY A 277 11.03 -1.01 -4.59
N ILE A 278 10.68 -0.35 -5.71
CA ILE A 278 11.37 0.86 -6.21
C ILE A 278 11.24 1.98 -5.18
N LYS A 279 12.34 2.68 -4.91
CA LYS A 279 12.38 3.76 -3.91
C LYS A 279 12.38 5.16 -4.51
N VAL A 280 12.89 5.32 -5.72
CA VAL A 280 12.94 6.62 -6.40
C VAL A 280 12.40 6.46 -7.81
N PHE A 281 11.51 7.36 -8.23
CA PHE A 281 10.96 7.39 -9.58
C PHE A 281 11.37 8.67 -10.30
N THR A 282 11.67 8.58 -11.60
CA THR A 282 11.81 9.74 -12.48
C THR A 282 10.48 9.96 -13.20
N MET A 283 9.77 11.03 -12.86
CA MET A 283 8.43 11.31 -13.41
C MET A 283 8.55 12.19 -14.66
N GLY A 284 8.25 11.67 -15.81
CA GLY A 284 8.31 12.33 -17.12
C GLY A 284 6.91 12.62 -17.69
N PHE A 285 6.70 13.70 -18.41
CA PHE A 285 7.61 14.83 -18.60
C PHE A 285 6.87 16.15 -18.45
N ILE A 286 7.54 17.16 -17.93
CA ILE A 286 7.02 18.54 -17.96
C ILE A 286 7.50 19.22 -19.22
N VAL A 287 6.56 19.77 -19.99
CA VAL A 287 6.77 20.49 -21.26
C VAL A 287 6.13 21.87 -21.20
N GLY A 288 6.43 22.70 -22.19
CA GLY A 288 5.73 23.96 -22.43
C GLY A 288 4.42 23.75 -23.21
N ASN A 289 3.32 24.28 -22.73
CA ASN A 289 2.04 24.21 -23.44
C ASN A 289 1.92 25.37 -24.43
N GLY A 290 2.65 25.26 -25.55
CA GLY A 290 2.71 26.34 -26.56
C GLY A 290 3.40 27.63 -26.09
N GLY A 291 4.11 27.58 -24.94
CA GLY A 291 4.79 28.72 -24.33
C GLY A 291 5.53 28.34 -23.04
N CYS A 292 5.56 29.26 -22.07
CA CYS A 292 6.33 29.13 -20.84
C CYS A 292 5.53 28.58 -19.64
N THR A 293 4.41 27.90 -19.86
CA THR A 293 3.57 27.31 -18.81
C THR A 293 3.98 25.84 -18.59
N PRO A 294 4.54 25.48 -17.42
CA PRO A 294 4.89 24.08 -17.14
C PRO A 294 3.64 23.21 -17.11
N THR A 295 3.62 22.19 -17.98
CA THR A 295 2.47 21.31 -18.20
C THR A 295 2.94 19.86 -18.30
N TRP A 296 2.25 18.94 -17.67
CA TRP A 296 2.53 17.52 -17.80
C TRP A 296 2.13 17.03 -19.20
N GLY A 297 3.09 16.56 -19.96
CA GLY A 297 2.90 15.99 -21.29
C GLY A 297 1.96 14.77 -21.26
N GLY A 298 1.23 14.56 -22.34
CA GLY A 298 0.29 13.44 -22.45
C GLY A 298 -1.03 13.62 -21.70
N VAL A 299 -1.07 14.36 -20.58
CA VAL A 299 -2.28 14.60 -19.79
C VAL A 299 -2.80 16.04 -19.84
N GLY A 300 -1.96 16.98 -20.25
CA GLY A 300 -2.36 18.40 -20.37
C GLY A 300 -2.60 19.14 -19.04
N ALA A 301 -2.34 18.49 -17.91
CA ALA A 301 -2.45 19.10 -16.59
C ALA A 301 -1.29 20.09 -16.36
N THR A 302 -1.59 21.37 -16.06
CA THR A 302 -0.54 22.34 -15.72
C THR A 302 -0.01 22.06 -14.31
N VAL A 303 1.23 22.47 -14.03
CA VAL A 303 1.78 22.34 -12.66
C VAL A 303 0.94 23.09 -11.63
N ALA A 304 0.32 24.21 -11.99
CA ALA A 304 -0.59 24.94 -11.09
C ALA A 304 -1.87 24.14 -10.79
N ASN A 305 -2.47 23.54 -11.82
CA ASN A 305 -3.65 22.67 -11.71
C ASN A 305 -3.30 21.25 -12.20
N ASP A 306 -2.70 20.46 -11.32
CA ASP A 306 -2.12 19.16 -11.61
C ASP A 306 -3.10 17.98 -11.42
N THR A 307 -4.38 18.22 -11.68
CA THR A 307 -5.43 17.20 -11.58
C THR A 307 -5.47 16.32 -12.82
N LEU A 308 -5.29 15.02 -12.62
CA LEU A 308 -5.41 13.99 -13.65
C LEU A 308 -6.89 13.75 -14.02
N PRO A 309 -7.19 13.17 -15.19
CA PRO A 309 -8.55 12.87 -15.61
C PRO A 309 -9.37 12.02 -14.64
N ASN A 310 -8.73 11.21 -13.81
CA ASN A 310 -9.36 10.41 -12.76
C ASN A 310 -9.64 11.17 -11.45
N GLY A 311 -9.38 12.48 -11.41
CA GLY A 311 -9.56 13.35 -10.23
C GLY A 311 -8.41 13.33 -9.22
N THR A 312 -7.39 12.47 -9.41
CA THR A 312 -6.19 12.45 -8.55
C THR A 312 -5.27 13.61 -8.90
N THR A 313 -4.63 14.25 -7.94
CA THR A 313 -3.58 15.25 -8.22
C THR A 313 -2.21 14.59 -8.30
N ILE A 314 -1.36 15.07 -9.19
CA ILE A 314 0.02 14.57 -9.31
C ILE A 314 0.80 14.84 -8.01
N LEU A 315 0.53 15.96 -7.34
CA LEU A 315 1.08 16.23 -6.01
C LEU A 315 0.73 15.11 -5.01
N SER A 316 -0.49 14.59 -5.03
CA SER A 316 -0.87 13.49 -4.12
C SER A 316 -0.13 12.18 -4.42
N LEU A 317 0.18 11.92 -5.70
CA LEU A 317 1.02 10.77 -6.08
C LEU A 317 2.44 10.92 -5.53
N VAL A 318 3.06 12.11 -5.70
CA VAL A 318 4.38 12.43 -5.14
C VAL A 318 4.41 12.28 -3.62
N GLN A 319 3.40 12.82 -2.94
CA GLN A 319 3.26 12.70 -1.49
C GLN A 319 3.09 11.24 -1.05
N GLY A 320 2.33 10.44 -1.78
CA GLY A 320 2.15 9.01 -1.53
C GLY A 320 3.46 8.24 -1.60
N VAL A 321 4.28 8.48 -2.63
CA VAL A 321 5.62 7.89 -2.77
C VAL A 321 6.52 8.24 -1.58
N ARG A 322 6.54 9.51 -1.17
CA ARG A 322 7.35 9.98 -0.03
C ARG A 322 6.86 9.41 1.29
N ALA A 323 5.55 9.35 1.49
CA ALA A 323 4.95 8.73 2.67
C ALA A 323 5.32 7.24 2.81
N ALA A 324 5.56 6.56 1.71
CA ALA A 324 6.04 5.18 1.68
C ALA A 324 7.59 5.06 1.73
N GLY A 325 8.29 6.14 2.10
CA GLY A 325 9.75 6.15 2.26
C GLY A 325 10.53 6.20 0.94
N GLY A 326 9.91 6.67 -0.13
CA GLY A 326 10.53 6.89 -1.42
C GLY A 326 10.74 8.37 -1.75
N ASP A 327 11.11 8.67 -2.99
CA ASP A 327 11.23 10.03 -3.52
C ASP A 327 10.98 10.07 -5.02
N VAL A 328 10.93 11.27 -5.59
CA VAL A 328 10.76 11.49 -7.03
C VAL A 328 11.79 12.44 -7.58
N ILE A 329 12.15 12.23 -8.84
CA ILE A 329 12.88 13.15 -9.70
C ILE A 329 11.85 13.68 -10.70
N ILE A 330 11.71 14.99 -10.84
CA ILE A 330 10.82 15.55 -11.86
C ILE A 330 11.63 15.79 -13.12
N SER A 331 11.18 15.18 -14.23
CA SER A 331 11.85 15.29 -15.52
C SER A 331 11.09 16.23 -16.48
N PHE A 332 11.85 17.04 -17.19
CA PHE A 332 11.39 18.01 -18.18
C PHE A 332 11.82 17.57 -19.59
N GLY A 333 11.03 17.88 -20.61
CA GLY A 333 11.37 17.61 -22.01
C GLY A 333 10.78 16.31 -22.52
N GLY A 334 11.63 15.35 -22.91
CA GLY A 334 11.22 14.09 -23.54
C GLY A 334 11.00 14.22 -25.06
N ALA A 335 10.66 13.10 -25.70
CA ALA A 335 10.51 13.00 -27.17
C ALA A 335 9.35 13.83 -27.74
N SER A 336 8.37 14.21 -26.92
CA SER A 336 7.14 14.85 -27.37
C SER A 336 6.88 16.19 -26.68
N GLY A 337 6.32 17.13 -27.42
CA GLY A 337 6.00 18.48 -26.91
C GLY A 337 7.14 19.48 -27.13
N THR A 338 6.95 20.69 -26.58
CA THR A 338 7.98 21.75 -26.67
C THR A 338 8.70 21.81 -25.32
N GLU A 339 10.02 21.68 -25.32
CA GLU A 339 10.82 21.85 -24.10
C GLU A 339 10.67 23.28 -23.55
N LEU A 340 10.55 23.42 -22.22
CA LEU A 340 10.26 24.72 -21.59
C LEU A 340 11.26 25.81 -21.96
N ALA A 341 12.55 25.48 -22.12
CA ALA A 341 13.56 26.45 -22.52
C ALA A 341 13.37 26.94 -23.96
N GLN A 342 12.72 26.18 -24.82
CA GLN A 342 12.29 26.63 -26.16
C GLN A 342 11.03 27.49 -26.08
N GLY A 343 10.09 27.13 -25.20
CA GLY A 343 8.83 27.85 -25.03
C GLY A 343 8.96 29.18 -24.27
N CYS A 344 9.89 29.29 -23.34
CA CYS A 344 10.14 30.53 -22.60
C CYS A 344 11.06 31.48 -23.37
N SER A 345 10.75 32.78 -23.37
CA SER A 345 11.53 33.77 -24.10
C SER A 345 12.73 34.34 -23.35
N THR A 346 12.75 34.26 -22.01
CA THR A 346 13.79 34.84 -21.15
C THR A 346 14.30 33.85 -20.10
N VAL A 347 15.53 34.07 -19.61
CA VAL A 347 16.12 33.32 -18.49
C VAL A 347 15.23 33.42 -17.25
N SER A 348 14.73 34.63 -16.95
CA SER A 348 13.90 34.89 -15.76
C SER A 348 12.56 34.14 -15.80
N SER A 349 11.87 34.17 -16.96
CA SER A 349 10.59 33.44 -17.10
C SER A 349 10.79 31.93 -17.00
N LEU A 350 11.87 31.41 -17.57
CA LEU A 350 12.22 29.98 -17.48
C LEU A 350 12.59 29.58 -16.04
N GLN A 351 13.40 30.39 -15.35
CA GLN A 351 13.71 30.16 -13.95
C GLN A 351 12.46 30.15 -13.07
N ALA A 352 11.54 31.08 -13.29
CA ALA A 352 10.27 31.14 -12.57
C ALA A 352 9.41 29.88 -12.82
N ALA A 353 9.38 29.38 -14.06
CA ALA A 353 8.68 28.15 -14.41
C ALA A 353 9.30 26.92 -13.68
N TYR A 354 10.62 26.79 -13.65
CA TYR A 354 11.29 25.72 -12.90
C TYR A 354 11.07 25.86 -11.39
N GLN A 355 11.11 27.09 -10.86
CA GLN A 355 10.85 27.33 -9.43
C GLN A 355 9.42 26.97 -9.05
N ALA A 356 8.44 27.20 -9.93
CA ALA A 356 7.05 26.79 -9.69
C ALA A 356 6.92 25.26 -9.54
N VAL A 357 7.64 24.50 -10.36
CA VAL A 357 7.71 23.03 -10.24
C VAL A 357 8.35 22.60 -8.92
N LEU A 358 9.46 23.23 -8.54
CA LEU A 358 10.10 22.99 -7.23
C LEU A 358 9.13 23.32 -6.09
N ASN A 359 8.50 24.49 -6.11
CA ASN A 359 7.56 24.90 -5.06
C ASN A 359 6.39 23.93 -4.92
N LYS A 360 5.91 23.36 -6.02
CA LYS A 360 4.80 22.40 -6.03
C LYS A 360 5.21 21.04 -5.51
N TYR A 361 6.30 20.46 -6.05
CA TYR A 361 6.61 19.05 -5.84
C TYR A 361 7.74 18.79 -4.85
N SER A 362 8.44 19.83 -4.35
CA SER A 362 9.49 19.67 -3.34
C SER A 362 8.99 19.88 -1.91
N VAL A 363 7.73 20.24 -1.73
CA VAL A 363 7.15 20.42 -0.39
C VAL A 363 7.31 19.13 0.39
N ASN A 364 7.99 19.21 1.53
CA ASN A 364 8.32 18.09 2.41
C ASN A 364 9.27 17.02 1.80
N SER A 365 10.00 17.36 0.72
CA SER A 365 11.11 16.52 0.31
C SER A 365 12.23 16.69 1.34
N SER A 366 12.84 15.58 1.75
CA SER A 366 14.17 15.66 2.33
C SER A 366 15.17 15.95 1.21
N THR A 367 16.22 16.66 1.53
CA THR A 367 17.30 16.97 0.59
C THR A 367 18.07 15.70 0.17
N PRO A 368 18.58 15.67 -1.08
CA PRO A 368 18.50 16.71 -2.09
C PRO A 368 17.26 16.56 -2.96
N VAL A 369 16.65 17.69 -3.33
CA VAL A 369 15.68 17.73 -4.43
C VAL A 369 16.40 17.48 -5.74
N ARG A 370 15.81 16.69 -6.62
CA ARG A 370 16.38 16.32 -7.91
C ARG A 370 15.46 16.74 -9.06
N LEU A 371 16.06 17.40 -10.06
CA LEU A 371 15.41 17.66 -11.34
C LEU A 371 16.21 16.99 -12.45
N ASP A 372 15.50 16.52 -13.45
CA ASP A 372 16.05 15.93 -14.66
C ASP A 372 15.59 16.71 -15.89
N PHE A 373 16.44 16.81 -16.90
CA PHE A 373 16.15 17.50 -18.16
C PHE A 373 16.49 16.55 -19.30
N ASP A 374 15.44 15.98 -19.88
CA ASP A 374 15.51 15.07 -21.00
C ASP A 374 15.48 15.90 -22.29
N ILE A 375 16.66 16.06 -22.89
CA ILE A 375 16.89 17.01 -23.98
C ILE A 375 17.00 16.23 -25.28
N GLU A 376 15.95 16.29 -26.08
CA GLU A 376 15.82 15.51 -27.30
C GLU A 376 15.51 16.37 -28.54
N GLY A 377 15.58 15.76 -29.70
CA GLY A 377 15.18 16.35 -30.97
C GLY A 377 15.81 17.72 -31.21
N GLY A 378 15.02 18.70 -31.62
CA GLY A 378 15.47 20.07 -31.92
C GLY A 378 16.06 20.82 -30.72
N ALA A 379 15.70 20.46 -29.48
CA ALA A 379 16.25 21.07 -28.27
C ALA A 379 17.75 20.77 -28.05
N THR A 380 18.29 19.71 -28.70
CA THR A 380 19.72 19.36 -28.64
C THR A 380 20.59 20.31 -29.46
N THR A 381 20.02 21.03 -30.44
CA THR A 381 20.74 21.90 -31.38
C THR A 381 20.33 23.38 -31.31
N ASP A 382 19.25 23.70 -30.60
CA ASP A 382 18.80 25.08 -30.39
C ASP A 382 19.67 25.77 -29.34
N GLN A 383 20.74 26.44 -29.81
CA GLN A 383 21.72 27.10 -28.95
C GLN A 383 21.10 28.16 -28.02
N ALA A 384 20.04 28.84 -28.46
CA ALA A 384 19.38 29.84 -27.64
C ALA A 384 18.66 29.19 -26.43
N SER A 385 17.98 28.08 -26.65
CA SER A 385 17.34 27.32 -25.55
C SER A 385 18.37 26.66 -24.64
N ILE A 386 19.47 26.12 -25.18
CA ILE A 386 20.56 25.53 -24.40
C ILE A 386 21.14 26.56 -23.43
N THR A 387 21.54 27.73 -23.93
CA THR A 387 22.10 28.81 -23.08
C THR A 387 21.08 29.30 -22.05
N ARG A 388 19.83 29.51 -22.48
CA ARG A 388 18.75 29.95 -21.59
C ARG A 388 18.52 28.95 -20.44
N ARG A 389 18.49 27.66 -20.75
CA ARG A 389 18.35 26.56 -19.77
C ARG A 389 19.49 26.57 -18.77
N ASN A 390 20.73 26.59 -19.25
CA ASN A 390 21.92 26.59 -18.40
C ASN A 390 21.93 27.78 -17.43
N GLN A 391 21.63 28.98 -17.92
CA GLN A 391 21.60 30.18 -17.09
C GLN A 391 20.45 30.17 -16.08
N ALA A 392 19.26 29.74 -16.47
CA ALA A 392 18.11 29.61 -15.59
C ALA A 392 18.39 28.58 -14.47
N LEU A 393 18.99 27.44 -14.82
CA LEU A 393 19.34 26.38 -13.86
C LEU A 393 20.49 26.80 -12.92
N LYS A 394 21.47 27.51 -13.41
CA LYS A 394 22.53 28.11 -12.56
C LYS A 394 21.92 29.04 -11.51
N ASN A 395 21.02 29.93 -11.90
CA ASN A 395 20.34 30.82 -10.99
C ASN A 395 19.43 30.05 -10.02
N LEU A 396 18.68 29.05 -10.53
CA LEU A 396 17.82 28.20 -9.72
C LEU A 396 18.61 27.45 -8.65
N LYS A 397 19.77 26.87 -9.02
CA LYS A 397 20.65 26.13 -8.10
C LYS A 397 21.23 27.06 -7.03
N SER A 398 21.56 28.30 -7.39
CA SER A 398 22.01 29.32 -6.45
C SER A 398 20.94 29.70 -5.44
N ALA A 399 19.67 29.76 -5.87
CA ALA A 399 18.52 30.05 -5.01
C ALA A 399 18.06 28.85 -4.17
N ASN A 400 18.43 27.61 -4.57
CA ASN A 400 18.02 26.36 -3.92
C ASN A 400 19.27 25.50 -3.62
N PRO A 401 20.03 25.80 -2.55
CA PRO A 401 21.22 25.04 -2.20
C PRO A 401 20.92 23.56 -2.00
N GLY A 402 21.73 22.68 -2.59
CA GLY A 402 21.55 21.23 -2.53
C GLY A 402 20.67 20.66 -3.66
N LEU A 403 20.14 21.51 -4.57
CA LEU A 403 19.43 21.05 -5.76
C LEU A 403 20.39 20.24 -6.67
N VAL A 404 19.99 19.03 -7.01
CA VAL A 404 20.69 18.14 -7.94
C VAL A 404 20.05 18.24 -9.32
N ILE A 405 20.88 18.50 -10.33
CA ILE A 405 20.44 18.67 -11.73
C ILE A 405 21.08 17.59 -12.58
N SER A 406 20.25 16.89 -13.36
CA SER A 406 20.71 15.95 -14.39
C SER A 406 20.26 16.37 -15.79
N TYR A 407 21.10 16.12 -16.77
CA TYR A 407 20.75 16.16 -18.19
C TYR A 407 20.68 14.75 -18.73
N THR A 408 19.56 14.39 -19.31
CA THR A 408 19.35 13.13 -20.02
C THR A 408 19.51 13.39 -21.51
N LEU A 409 20.45 12.66 -22.15
CA LEU A 409 20.92 12.98 -23.50
C LEU A 409 20.99 11.72 -24.39
N PRO A 410 20.68 11.85 -25.69
CA PRO A 410 20.87 10.79 -26.67
C PRO A 410 22.36 10.45 -26.83
N VAL A 411 22.65 9.16 -26.97
CA VAL A 411 24.02 8.64 -27.14
C VAL A 411 24.10 7.57 -28.22
N LEU A 412 25.31 7.28 -28.63
CA LEU A 412 25.72 6.05 -29.28
C LEU A 412 26.65 5.26 -28.36
N PRO A 413 26.99 4.00 -28.63
CA PRO A 413 28.03 3.30 -27.87
C PRO A 413 29.37 4.05 -27.81
N THR A 414 29.64 4.90 -28.77
CA THR A 414 30.81 5.79 -28.84
C THR A 414 30.70 7.04 -27.93
N GLY A 415 29.62 7.21 -27.22
CA GLY A 415 29.32 8.37 -26.33
C GLY A 415 28.33 9.36 -26.94
N LEU A 416 28.27 10.56 -26.37
CA LEU A 416 27.44 11.65 -26.88
C LEU A 416 27.82 12.01 -28.33
N VAL A 417 26.81 12.22 -29.16
CA VAL A 417 26.97 12.79 -30.48
C VAL A 417 27.37 14.27 -30.43
N ALA A 418 27.74 14.87 -31.57
CA ALA A 418 28.25 16.24 -31.59
C ALA A 418 27.37 17.28 -30.89
N SER A 419 26.04 17.18 -31.00
CA SER A 419 25.09 18.07 -30.31
C SER A 419 25.15 17.90 -28.79
N GLY A 420 25.27 16.67 -28.30
CA GLY A 420 25.42 16.40 -26.85
C GLY A 420 26.75 16.93 -26.30
N VAL A 421 27.85 16.77 -27.03
CA VAL A 421 29.16 17.38 -26.68
C VAL A 421 29.05 18.91 -26.64
N ASN A 422 28.35 19.51 -27.62
CA ASN A 422 28.10 20.97 -27.61
C ASN A 422 27.30 21.43 -26.39
N ILE A 423 26.34 20.65 -25.93
CA ILE A 423 25.60 20.93 -24.69
C ILE A 423 26.56 20.92 -23.48
N LEU A 424 27.46 19.93 -23.36
CA LEU A 424 28.44 19.91 -22.26
C LEU A 424 29.37 21.14 -22.28
N ASN A 425 29.86 21.51 -23.46
CA ASN A 425 30.70 22.71 -23.63
C ASN A 425 29.94 23.98 -23.24
N SER A 426 28.65 24.08 -23.59
CA SER A 426 27.79 25.19 -23.20
C SER A 426 27.55 25.22 -21.69
N VAL A 427 27.30 24.08 -21.04
CA VAL A 427 27.20 23.95 -19.58
C VAL A 427 28.45 24.53 -18.90
N LYS A 428 29.65 24.19 -19.41
CA LYS A 428 30.90 24.71 -18.90
C LYS A 428 31.04 26.22 -19.11
N ALA A 429 30.73 26.71 -20.30
CA ALA A 429 30.82 28.12 -20.66
C ALA A 429 29.86 28.99 -19.83
N ASP A 430 28.63 28.53 -19.61
CA ASP A 430 27.60 29.21 -18.81
C ASP A 430 27.88 29.11 -17.31
N GLY A 431 28.76 28.23 -16.88
CA GLY A 431 29.15 27.99 -15.47
C GLY A 431 28.06 27.34 -14.65
N LEU A 432 27.26 26.46 -15.26
CA LEU A 432 26.32 25.60 -14.55
C LEU A 432 27.06 24.43 -13.92
N SER A 433 26.87 24.21 -12.61
CA SER A 433 27.32 23.00 -11.93
C SER A 433 26.30 21.88 -12.18
N LEU A 434 26.54 21.08 -13.22
CA LEU A 434 25.74 19.89 -13.56
C LEU A 434 26.20 18.72 -12.69
N ASP A 435 25.24 17.93 -12.13
CA ASP A 435 25.57 16.87 -11.19
C ASP A 435 25.61 15.49 -11.87
N VAL A 436 24.72 15.26 -12.84
CA VAL A 436 24.61 13.97 -13.56
C VAL A 436 24.41 14.21 -15.04
N VAL A 437 25.13 13.47 -15.88
CA VAL A 437 24.81 13.27 -17.30
C VAL A 437 24.23 11.87 -17.41
N ASN A 438 22.92 11.77 -17.66
CA ASN A 438 22.22 10.51 -17.82
C ASN A 438 22.15 10.18 -19.33
N VAL A 439 22.54 8.97 -19.73
CA VAL A 439 22.59 8.58 -21.14
C VAL A 439 21.39 7.72 -21.52
N MET A 440 20.72 8.05 -22.61
CA MET A 440 19.65 7.23 -23.20
C MET A 440 20.28 6.07 -23.96
N ALA A 441 20.53 4.96 -23.27
CA ALA A 441 21.21 3.78 -23.77
C ALA A 441 20.24 2.87 -24.54
N MET A 442 19.69 3.37 -25.65
CA MET A 442 18.63 2.77 -26.47
C MET A 442 18.66 3.33 -27.89
N ASP A 443 17.97 2.66 -28.80
CA ASP A 443 17.67 3.11 -30.17
C ASP A 443 18.90 3.60 -30.97
N TYR A 444 20.01 2.87 -30.85
CA TYR A 444 21.30 3.22 -31.50
C TYR A 444 21.27 3.07 -33.03
N GLY A 445 20.33 2.27 -33.53
CA GLY A 445 20.27 1.80 -34.90
C GLY A 445 21.24 0.64 -35.18
N SER A 446 20.83 -0.29 -36.05
CA SER A 446 21.53 -1.55 -36.29
C SER A 446 22.99 -1.42 -36.77
N ALA A 447 23.40 -0.24 -37.23
CA ALA A 447 24.80 0.05 -37.59
C ALA A 447 25.68 0.32 -36.35
N ASN A 448 25.09 0.60 -35.20
CA ASN A 448 25.78 1.07 -34.00
C ASN A 448 25.48 0.23 -32.74
N ASP A 449 24.61 -0.77 -32.80
CA ASP A 449 24.11 -1.55 -31.66
C ASP A 449 25.03 -2.68 -31.19
N ASN A 450 26.27 -2.74 -31.70
CA ASN A 450 27.24 -3.82 -31.49
C ASN A 450 26.67 -5.22 -31.86
N GLY A 451 25.85 -5.31 -32.88
CA GLY A 451 25.21 -6.56 -33.30
C GLY A 451 24.16 -7.05 -32.30
N GLY A 452 23.42 -6.12 -31.69
CA GLY A 452 22.36 -6.40 -30.74
C GLY A 452 22.85 -6.67 -29.32
N GLN A 453 24.12 -6.41 -29.00
CA GLN A 453 24.67 -6.57 -27.66
C GLN A 453 24.35 -5.32 -26.79
N MET A 454 23.08 -5.16 -26.43
CA MET A 454 22.57 -3.93 -25.83
C MET A 454 23.21 -3.60 -24.46
N GLY A 455 23.50 -4.60 -23.64
CA GLY A 455 24.19 -4.40 -22.38
C GLY A 455 25.63 -3.87 -22.55
N LEU A 456 26.37 -4.38 -23.57
CA LEU A 456 27.70 -3.89 -23.94
C LEU A 456 27.61 -2.45 -24.46
N SER A 457 26.67 -2.19 -25.35
CA SER A 457 26.42 -0.85 -25.93
C SER A 457 26.15 0.19 -24.82
N ALA A 458 25.33 -0.14 -23.83
CA ALA A 458 25.05 0.74 -22.69
C ALA A 458 26.29 1.03 -21.83
N GLN A 459 27.13 0.02 -21.59
CA GLN A 459 28.40 0.19 -20.83
C GLN A 459 29.40 1.06 -21.57
N GLN A 460 29.54 0.86 -22.89
CA GLN A 460 30.40 1.67 -23.74
C GLN A 460 29.91 3.11 -23.82
N ALA A 461 28.60 3.33 -24.04
CA ALA A 461 28.00 4.66 -24.05
C ALA A 461 28.29 5.42 -22.75
N ALA A 462 28.12 4.77 -21.60
CA ALA A 462 28.41 5.36 -20.30
C ALA A 462 29.90 5.72 -20.12
N SER A 463 30.80 4.79 -20.48
CA SER A 463 32.25 5.02 -20.37
C SER A 463 32.74 6.16 -21.28
N ASN A 464 32.30 6.16 -22.54
CA ASN A 464 32.71 7.18 -23.50
C ASN A 464 32.11 8.55 -23.14
N THR A 465 30.85 8.60 -22.66
CA THR A 465 30.26 9.84 -22.14
C THR A 465 31.02 10.36 -20.92
N HIS A 466 31.44 9.49 -20.00
CA HIS A 466 32.28 9.92 -18.87
C HIS A 466 33.56 10.59 -19.36
N ASN A 467 34.25 10.01 -20.33
CA ASN A 467 35.46 10.60 -20.92
C ASN A 467 35.17 11.98 -21.54
N GLN A 468 34.02 12.15 -22.22
CA GLN A 468 33.60 13.42 -22.81
C GLN A 468 33.26 14.47 -21.73
N VAL A 469 32.62 14.09 -20.62
CA VAL A 469 32.35 14.96 -19.46
C VAL A 469 33.66 15.46 -18.86
N VAL A 470 34.64 14.58 -18.66
CA VAL A 470 35.97 14.95 -18.16
C VAL A 470 36.70 15.88 -19.15
N ALA A 471 36.66 15.54 -20.46
CA ALA A 471 37.27 16.37 -21.51
C ALA A 471 36.65 17.78 -21.60
N ALA A 472 35.34 17.92 -21.32
CA ALA A 472 34.67 19.22 -21.22
C ALA A 472 35.02 19.99 -19.94
N GLY A 473 35.81 19.41 -19.04
CA GLY A 473 36.20 20.01 -17.76
C GLY A 473 35.04 20.09 -16.76
N LEU A 474 34.12 19.14 -16.83
CA LEU A 474 33.00 18.98 -15.91
C LEU A 474 33.28 17.83 -14.92
N SER A 475 32.60 17.87 -13.77
CA SER A 475 32.70 16.84 -12.73
C SER A 475 31.42 16.04 -12.54
N ALA A 476 30.49 16.11 -13.51
CA ALA A 476 29.23 15.39 -13.45
C ALA A 476 29.47 13.87 -13.46
N SER A 477 28.73 13.16 -12.64
CA SER A 477 28.65 11.69 -12.68
C SER A 477 27.78 11.22 -13.86
N ILE A 478 27.76 9.91 -14.10
CA ILE A 478 26.98 9.31 -15.19
C ILE A 478 25.79 8.55 -14.65
N GLY A 479 24.63 8.76 -15.29
CA GLY A 479 23.45 7.91 -15.22
C GLY A 479 23.32 7.08 -16.48
N VAL A 480 22.68 5.93 -16.40
CA VAL A 480 22.42 5.07 -17.56
C VAL A 480 20.95 4.64 -17.59
N THR A 481 20.28 4.93 -18.70
CA THR A 481 18.86 4.65 -18.91
C THR A 481 18.67 3.80 -20.16
N PRO A 482 18.70 2.47 -20.08
CA PRO A 482 18.28 1.61 -21.18
C PRO A 482 16.76 1.60 -21.35
N MET A 483 16.28 1.33 -22.57
CA MET A 483 14.93 0.91 -22.85
C MET A 483 14.85 -0.61 -22.70
N ILE A 484 14.06 -1.07 -21.72
CA ILE A 484 13.99 -2.50 -21.38
C ILE A 484 13.13 -3.29 -22.36
N GLY A 485 13.56 -4.52 -22.69
CA GLY A 485 12.90 -5.35 -23.70
C GLY A 485 13.13 -4.83 -25.12
N ILE A 486 12.11 -4.94 -25.98
CA ILE A 486 12.15 -4.51 -27.37
C ILE A 486 12.14 -2.98 -27.44
N ASN A 487 13.14 -2.38 -28.09
CA ASN A 487 13.28 -0.94 -28.27
C ASN A 487 12.43 -0.45 -29.46
N ASP A 488 12.34 0.88 -29.68
CA ASP A 488 11.65 1.44 -30.85
C ASP A 488 12.37 1.06 -32.14
N VAL A 489 13.69 0.94 -32.10
CA VAL A 489 14.46 0.16 -33.09
C VAL A 489 14.29 -1.32 -32.77
N ASN A 490 13.29 -1.97 -33.34
CA ASN A 490 12.79 -3.29 -32.93
C ASN A 490 13.78 -4.47 -33.06
N THR A 491 14.92 -4.26 -33.68
CA THR A 491 16.06 -5.21 -33.72
C THR A 491 16.89 -5.14 -32.44
N GLU A 492 16.75 -4.08 -31.66
CA GLU A 492 17.43 -3.88 -30.40
C GLU A 492 16.57 -4.40 -29.25
N ILE A 493 17.07 -5.39 -28.51
CA ILE A 493 16.34 -6.03 -27.42
C ILE A 493 17.24 -6.05 -26.18
N PHE A 494 16.88 -5.23 -25.19
CA PHE A 494 17.60 -5.21 -23.92
C PHE A 494 17.07 -6.31 -23.00
N GLN A 495 17.90 -7.34 -22.76
CA GLN A 495 17.54 -8.55 -22.02
C GLN A 495 17.80 -8.40 -20.50
N LEU A 496 17.25 -9.32 -19.70
CA LEU A 496 17.54 -9.40 -18.25
C LEU A 496 19.03 -9.67 -17.98
N SER A 497 19.73 -10.42 -18.87
CA SER A 497 21.17 -10.60 -18.81
C SER A 497 21.95 -9.31 -19.00
N ASP A 498 21.45 -8.42 -19.87
CA ASP A 498 22.06 -7.09 -20.10
C ASP A 498 21.89 -6.22 -18.84
N ALA A 499 20.74 -6.32 -18.20
CA ALA A 499 20.47 -5.60 -16.94
C ALA A 499 21.43 -6.04 -15.83
N GLN A 500 21.68 -7.34 -15.68
CA GLN A 500 22.63 -7.85 -14.69
C GLN A 500 24.07 -7.43 -15.02
N SER A 501 24.43 -7.46 -16.30
CA SER A 501 25.76 -7.01 -16.79
C SER A 501 25.96 -5.51 -16.52
N LEU A 502 24.94 -4.69 -16.78
CA LEU A 502 24.98 -3.25 -16.51
C LEU A 502 25.09 -2.96 -14.99
N LEU A 503 24.38 -3.71 -14.14
CA LEU A 503 24.49 -3.57 -12.69
C LEU A 503 25.92 -3.85 -12.20
N ASN A 504 26.51 -4.94 -12.68
CA ASN A 504 27.89 -5.31 -12.32
C ASN A 504 28.88 -4.23 -12.77
N PHE A 505 28.74 -3.73 -13.99
CA PHE A 505 29.54 -2.62 -14.51
C PHE A 505 29.37 -1.34 -13.68
N ALA A 506 28.13 -0.96 -13.37
CA ALA A 506 27.85 0.24 -12.56
C ALA A 506 28.41 0.14 -11.14
N ASN A 507 28.38 -1.06 -10.56
CA ASN A 507 28.98 -1.28 -9.24
C ASN A 507 30.51 -1.18 -9.24
N ALA A 508 31.15 -1.59 -10.33
CA ALA A 508 32.60 -1.53 -10.49
C ALA A 508 33.12 -0.13 -10.83
N ASN A 509 32.25 0.80 -11.25
CA ASN A 509 32.65 2.14 -11.72
C ASN A 509 32.04 3.23 -10.83
N SER A 510 32.86 3.92 -10.03
CA SER A 510 32.40 4.93 -9.07
C SER A 510 31.78 6.18 -9.71
N TYR A 511 32.06 6.45 -10.97
CA TYR A 511 31.48 7.56 -11.71
C TYR A 511 30.02 7.27 -12.17
N ILE A 512 29.55 6.01 -12.07
CA ILE A 512 28.13 5.69 -12.32
C ILE A 512 27.39 5.85 -11.00
N THR A 513 26.46 6.82 -10.96
CA THR A 513 25.67 7.13 -9.75
C THR A 513 24.17 6.94 -9.95
N ARG A 514 23.71 6.72 -11.20
CA ARG A 514 22.31 6.46 -11.50
C ARG A 514 22.18 5.29 -12.46
N ILE A 515 21.25 4.39 -12.15
CA ILE A 515 20.62 3.49 -13.13
C ILE A 515 19.16 3.91 -13.21
N ALA A 516 18.64 4.03 -14.41
CA ALA A 516 17.22 4.20 -14.66
C ALA A 516 16.79 3.21 -15.75
N MET A 517 15.56 3.27 -16.20
CA MET A 517 15.05 2.53 -17.36
C MET A 517 13.87 3.25 -17.98
N TRP A 518 13.70 3.12 -19.27
CA TRP A 518 12.49 3.44 -20.00
C TRP A 518 11.71 2.15 -20.24
N SER A 519 10.59 1.87 -19.54
CA SER A 519 10.01 2.59 -18.41
C SER A 519 9.41 1.58 -17.42
N VAL A 520 8.93 2.04 -16.29
CA VAL A 520 8.31 1.21 -15.23
C VAL A 520 7.12 0.41 -15.78
N ALA A 521 6.23 1.04 -16.56
CA ALA A 521 5.07 0.37 -17.17
C ALA A 521 5.47 -0.82 -18.05
N ARG A 522 6.69 -0.83 -18.59
CA ARG A 522 7.21 -1.88 -19.47
C ARG A 522 7.76 -3.08 -18.69
N ASP A 523 8.02 -2.98 -17.39
CA ASP A 523 8.69 -4.03 -16.60
C ASP A 523 7.76 -5.22 -16.25
N ASN A 524 7.22 -5.82 -17.31
CA ASN A 524 6.41 -7.04 -17.26
C ASN A 524 6.46 -7.81 -18.57
N GLY A 525 6.06 -9.10 -18.51
CA GLY A 525 6.04 -10.02 -19.66
C GLY A 525 4.67 -10.13 -20.36
N GLY A 526 3.75 -9.20 -20.13
CA GLY A 526 2.36 -9.31 -20.60
C GLY A 526 2.18 -9.41 -22.12
N CYS A 527 3.19 -9.02 -22.90
CA CYS A 527 3.21 -9.09 -24.38
C CYS A 527 4.41 -9.87 -24.93
N ALA A 528 4.89 -10.87 -24.20
CA ALA A 528 6.03 -11.67 -24.63
C ALA A 528 5.81 -12.28 -26.03
N GLY A 529 6.84 -12.15 -26.90
CA GLY A 529 6.78 -12.60 -28.30
C GLY A 529 6.19 -11.57 -29.27
N GLN A 530 5.80 -10.38 -28.81
CA GLN A 530 5.45 -9.27 -29.68
C GLN A 530 6.70 -8.78 -30.42
N GLY A 531 6.60 -8.51 -31.71
CA GLY A 531 7.75 -8.12 -32.58
C GLY A 531 8.00 -6.60 -32.63
N PHE A 532 7.43 -5.80 -31.72
CA PHE A 532 7.54 -4.34 -31.71
C PHE A 532 7.47 -3.81 -30.28
N ALA A 533 7.95 -2.59 -30.04
CA ALA A 533 7.91 -1.94 -28.74
C ALA A 533 6.47 -1.65 -28.30
N SER A 534 6.21 -1.80 -26.99
CA SER A 534 4.96 -1.45 -26.35
C SER A 534 5.20 -0.49 -25.19
N PRO A 535 4.35 0.51 -24.96
CA PRO A 535 4.54 1.42 -23.83
C PRO A 535 4.24 0.75 -22.47
N THR A 536 3.57 -0.42 -22.46
CA THR A 536 3.07 -1.06 -21.24
C THR A 536 3.58 -2.46 -20.97
N CYS A 537 4.51 -2.97 -21.78
CA CYS A 537 5.17 -4.26 -21.58
C CYS A 537 6.50 -4.34 -22.34
N SER A 538 7.41 -5.21 -21.90
CA SER A 538 8.76 -5.29 -22.46
C SER A 538 8.87 -6.02 -23.81
N GLY A 539 7.88 -6.83 -24.18
CA GLY A 539 7.92 -7.70 -25.36
C GLY A 539 8.72 -8.99 -25.18
N ILE A 540 9.46 -9.15 -24.08
CA ILE A 540 10.24 -10.36 -23.77
C ILE A 540 9.58 -11.20 -22.66
N SER A 541 9.96 -12.46 -22.55
CA SER A 541 9.50 -13.35 -21.48
C SER A 541 10.17 -12.96 -20.17
N GLN A 542 9.40 -12.47 -19.23
CA GLN A 542 9.83 -12.09 -17.88
C GLN A 542 8.68 -12.14 -16.88
N SER A 543 8.99 -12.17 -15.59
CA SER A 543 8.02 -11.88 -14.52
C SER A 543 7.84 -10.38 -14.36
N ASN A 544 6.74 -9.96 -13.70
CA ASN A 544 6.56 -8.57 -13.31
C ASN A 544 7.74 -8.10 -12.44
N TRP A 545 8.21 -6.89 -12.71
CA TRP A 545 9.30 -6.24 -11.98
C TRP A 545 10.66 -6.96 -12.08
N ALA A 546 10.90 -7.72 -13.15
CA ALA A 546 12.15 -8.47 -13.28
C ALA A 546 13.38 -7.58 -13.42
N PHE A 547 13.32 -6.52 -14.20
CA PHE A 547 14.37 -5.51 -14.32
C PHE A 547 14.53 -4.72 -13.02
N SER A 548 13.44 -4.27 -12.44
CA SER A 548 13.45 -3.59 -11.13
C SER A 548 14.09 -4.45 -10.04
N ASN A 549 13.80 -5.74 -10.02
CA ASN A 549 14.40 -6.67 -9.05
C ASN A 549 15.92 -6.80 -9.19
N ILE A 550 16.45 -6.68 -10.41
CA ILE A 550 17.89 -6.66 -10.68
C ILE A 550 18.50 -5.35 -10.18
N TRP A 551 17.89 -4.20 -10.47
CA TRP A 551 18.51 -2.89 -10.25
C TRP A 551 18.20 -2.22 -8.92
N LYS A 552 17.11 -2.59 -8.22
CA LYS A 552 16.78 -2.00 -6.91
C LYS A 552 17.87 -2.10 -5.82
N PRO A 553 18.86 -3.04 -5.88
CA PRO A 553 19.99 -3.02 -4.94
C PRO A 553 21.05 -1.96 -5.27
N PHE A 554 20.93 -1.19 -6.36
CA PHE A 554 21.89 -0.15 -6.74
C PHE A 554 21.67 1.13 -5.93
N HIS A 555 22.32 1.21 -4.77
CA HIS A 555 22.25 2.34 -3.82
C HIS A 555 23.52 2.44 -2.98
#